data_a6170285b451431dd309d215e26f1f87
#
_entry.id   a6170285b451431dd309d215e26f1f87
#
_cell.length_a   1.000
_cell.length_b   1.000
_cell.length_c   1.000
_cell.angle_alpha   90.00
_cell.angle_beta   90.00
_cell.angle_gamma   90.00
#
_symmetry.space_group_name_H-M   'P 1'
#
loop_
_entity.id
_entity.type
_entity.pdbx_description
1 polymer ?
#
loop_
_entity_poly.entity_id
_entity_poly.type
_entity_poly.pdbx_seq_one_letter_code
_entity_poly.pdbx_strand_id
1 'polypeptide(L)'
;MKKLIVMIAAMLMLSCGNNLKEIELSSLESKDGVFYEKGVEEPFTGKVTAKYPDGKKMMESYWKNGKQDGKQKQYYEDGKVKIEGTFKNG
;
A
#
# COMPACT_ATOMS: atom_id res chain seq x y z
N MET A 1 -1.85 -25.31 9.25
CA MET A 1 -1.02 -25.20 10.40
C MET A 1 -0.28 -23.91 10.43
N LYS A 2 0.59 -23.69 9.46
CA LYS A 2 1.27 -22.42 9.40
C LYS A 2 0.29 -21.27 9.22
N LYS A 3 -0.81 -21.54 8.53
CA LYS A 3 -1.82 -20.52 8.30
C LYS A 3 -2.49 -20.05 9.55
N LEU A 4 -2.67 -20.95 10.51
CA LEU A 4 -3.29 -20.57 11.77
C LEU A 4 -2.42 -19.57 12.52
N ILE A 5 -1.14 -19.79 12.48
CA ILE A 5 -0.20 -18.89 13.16
C ILE A 5 -0.26 -17.52 12.53
N VAL A 6 -0.32 -17.49 11.21
CA VAL A 6 -0.40 -16.22 10.48
C VAL A 6 -1.67 -15.46 10.83
N MET A 7 -2.76 -16.18 10.98
CA MET A 7 -4.01 -15.53 11.30
C MET A 7 -3.99 -14.91 12.69
N ILE A 8 -3.36 -15.60 13.62
CA ILE A 8 -3.24 -15.06 14.96
C ILE A 8 -2.43 -13.78 14.95
N ALA A 9 -1.36 -13.77 14.19
CA ALA A 9 -0.56 -12.55 14.06
C ALA A 9 -1.37 -11.42 13.47
N ALA A 10 -2.21 -11.72 12.51
CA ALA A 10 -3.03 -10.70 11.89
C ALA A 10 -4.00 -10.09 12.90
N MET A 11 -4.53 -10.91 13.78
CA MET A 11 -5.43 -10.38 14.79
C MET A 11 -4.73 -9.45 15.75
N LEU A 12 -3.52 -9.78 16.12
CA LEU A 12 -2.74 -8.90 16.96
C LEU A 12 -2.49 -7.56 16.27
N MET A 13 -2.25 -7.60 14.98
CA MET A 13 -2.07 -6.38 14.24
C MET A 13 -3.30 -5.51 14.27
N LEU A 14 -4.46 -6.14 14.18
CA LEU A 14 -5.71 -5.39 14.22
C LEU A 14 -5.89 -4.69 15.55
N SER A 15 -5.46 -5.31 16.62
CA SER A 15 -5.64 -4.68 17.93
C SER A 15 -4.77 -3.44 18.08
N CYS A 16 -3.71 -3.34 17.33
CA CYS A 16 -2.88 -2.14 17.34
C CYS A 16 -3.50 -1.01 16.56
N GLY A 17 -4.40 -1.31 15.68
CA GLY A 17 -5.39 -0.38 15.17
C GLY A 17 -5.00 0.56 14.08
N ASN A 18 -4.04 1.38 14.27
CA ASN A 18 -3.93 2.57 13.44
C ASN A 18 -2.77 2.58 12.47
N ASN A 19 -1.91 1.60 12.54
CA ASN A 19 -0.70 1.64 11.73
C ASN A 19 -0.90 0.86 10.46
N LEU A 20 -1.03 1.59 9.37
CA LEU A 20 -1.03 0.96 8.07
C LEU A 20 0.40 0.61 7.71
N LYS A 21 0.57 -0.57 7.12
CA LYS A 21 1.86 -0.94 6.57
C LYS A 21 2.15 -0.05 5.39
N GLU A 22 3.37 0.43 5.32
CA GLU A 22 3.78 1.29 4.22
C GLU A 22 4.93 0.63 3.47
N ILE A 23 4.77 0.50 2.15
CA ILE A 23 5.83 -0.07 1.32
C ILE A 23 6.08 0.85 0.14
N GLU A 24 7.23 0.67 -0.49
CA GLU A 24 7.56 1.40 -1.69
C GLU A 24 6.95 0.75 -2.91
N LEU A 25 6.67 1.55 -3.92
CA LEU A 25 6.07 1.06 -5.14
C LEU A 25 6.88 -0.09 -5.74
N SER A 26 8.20 -0.04 -5.61
CA SER A 26 9.05 -1.10 -6.15
C SER A 26 8.84 -2.45 -5.47
N SER A 27 8.21 -2.46 -4.31
CA SER A 27 7.92 -3.69 -3.60
C SER A 27 6.54 -4.26 -3.91
N LEU A 28 5.80 -3.61 -4.77
CA LEU A 28 4.45 -4.03 -5.12
C LEU A 28 4.49 -4.83 -6.43
N GLU A 29 3.73 -5.92 -6.49
CA GLU A 29 3.62 -6.68 -7.73
C GLU A 29 2.17 -7.08 -7.93
N SER A 30 1.79 -7.31 -9.19
CA SER A 30 0.42 -7.66 -9.50
C SER A 30 0.34 -9.05 -10.09
N LYS A 31 -0.76 -9.74 -9.77
CA LYS A 31 -1.10 -11.03 -10.34
C LYS A 31 -2.60 -11.02 -10.61
N ASP A 32 -2.96 -11.18 -11.87
CA ASP A 32 -4.38 -11.25 -12.26
C ASP A 32 -5.19 -10.07 -11.74
N GLY A 33 -4.57 -8.89 -11.77
CA GLY A 33 -5.27 -7.67 -11.37
C GLY A 33 -5.31 -7.41 -9.88
N VAL A 34 -4.72 -8.29 -9.08
CA VAL A 34 -4.64 -8.11 -7.63
C VAL A 34 -3.20 -7.83 -7.26
N PHE A 35 -2.99 -6.88 -6.36
CA PHE A 35 -1.65 -6.45 -6.01
C PHE A 35 -1.20 -7.02 -4.68
N TYR A 36 0.07 -7.37 -4.63
CA TYR A 36 0.70 -8.01 -3.48
C TYR A 36 2.02 -7.32 -3.19
N GLU A 37 2.43 -7.38 -1.94
CA GLU A 37 3.83 -7.07 -1.63
C GLU A 37 4.68 -8.26 -2.06
N LYS A 38 5.84 -7.99 -2.65
CA LYS A 38 6.71 -9.07 -3.12
C LYS A 38 7.00 -10.04 -1.99
N GLY A 39 6.84 -11.33 -2.28
CA GLY A 39 7.11 -12.36 -1.31
C GLY A 39 6.00 -12.63 -0.31
N VAL A 40 4.90 -11.91 -0.40
CA VAL A 40 3.78 -12.08 0.52
C VAL A 40 2.60 -12.67 -0.26
N GLU A 41 2.00 -13.71 0.28
CA GLU A 41 0.95 -14.43 -0.42
C GLU A 41 -0.41 -13.76 -0.36
N GLU A 42 -0.63 -12.93 0.63
CA GLU A 42 -1.92 -12.28 0.80
C GLU A 42 -1.95 -10.95 0.07
N PRO A 43 -3.13 -10.57 -0.46
CA PRO A 43 -3.25 -9.27 -1.12
C PRO A 43 -2.85 -8.14 -0.19
N PHE A 44 -2.26 -7.11 -0.77
CA PHE A 44 -1.72 -6.02 0.03
C PHE A 44 -2.82 -5.11 0.53
N THR A 45 -2.72 -4.75 1.79
CA THR A 45 -3.53 -3.71 2.42
C THR A 45 -2.56 -2.76 3.11
N GLY A 46 -2.65 -1.48 2.77
CA GLY A 46 -1.77 -0.50 3.36
C GLY A 46 -1.53 0.68 2.45
N LYS A 47 -0.39 1.30 2.63
CA LYS A 47 -0.02 2.50 1.91
C LYS A 47 1.20 2.21 1.03
N VAL A 48 1.14 2.69 -0.21
CA VAL A 48 2.26 2.58 -1.15
C VAL A 48 2.78 3.98 -1.44
N THR A 49 4.09 4.12 -1.39
CA THR A 49 4.73 5.39 -1.70
C THR A 49 5.79 5.20 -2.76
N ALA A 50 6.05 6.27 -3.50
CA ALA A 50 7.18 6.33 -4.41
C ALA A 50 7.89 7.65 -4.15
N LYS A 51 9.20 7.67 -4.39
CA LYS A 51 10.01 8.85 -4.10
C LYS A 51 10.84 9.22 -5.30
N TYR A 52 11.09 10.52 -5.43
CA TYR A 52 12.09 11.03 -6.37
C TYR A 52 13.49 10.62 -5.90
N PRO A 53 14.46 10.68 -6.78
CA PRO A 53 15.83 10.31 -6.39
C PRO A 53 16.37 11.08 -5.20
N ASP A 54 15.88 12.29 -4.97
CA ASP A 54 16.34 13.09 -3.82
C ASP A 54 15.62 12.75 -2.53
N GLY A 55 14.75 11.73 -2.53
CA GLY A 55 14.05 11.29 -1.34
C GLY A 55 12.72 11.98 -1.11
N LYS A 56 12.36 12.95 -1.91
CA LYS A 56 11.07 13.62 -1.76
C LYS A 56 9.96 12.74 -2.28
N LYS A 57 8.80 12.85 -1.66
CA LYS A 57 7.65 12.03 -2.03
C LYS A 57 7.20 12.38 -3.45
N MET A 58 7.04 11.34 -4.28
CA MET A 58 6.53 11.48 -5.63
C MET A 58 5.06 11.12 -5.69
N MET A 59 4.66 10.10 -4.94
CA MET A 59 3.30 9.56 -5.01
C MET A 59 3.00 8.83 -3.71
N GLU A 60 1.74 8.86 -3.33
CA GLU A 60 1.25 7.95 -2.29
C GLU A 60 -0.14 7.49 -2.65
N SER A 61 -0.45 6.27 -2.26
CA SER A 61 -1.75 5.68 -2.55
C SER A 61 -2.10 4.69 -1.44
N TYR A 62 -3.39 4.41 -1.32
CA TYR A 62 -3.89 3.48 -0.31
C TYR A 62 -4.51 2.29 -0.99
N TRP A 63 -4.36 1.13 -0.36
CA TRP A 63 -4.74 -0.15 -0.95
C TRP A 63 -5.46 -1.00 0.07
N LYS A 64 -6.41 -1.78 -0.41
CA LYS A 64 -7.17 -2.68 0.43
C LYS A 64 -7.42 -3.98 -0.33
N ASN A 65 -6.97 -5.09 0.25
CA ASN A 65 -7.15 -6.41 -0.32
C ASN A 65 -6.67 -6.49 -1.78
N GLY A 66 -5.54 -5.84 -2.05
CA GLY A 66 -4.92 -5.90 -3.36
C GLY A 66 -5.51 -4.97 -4.40
N LYS A 67 -6.43 -4.10 -4.01
CA LYS A 67 -7.04 -3.13 -4.90
C LYS A 67 -6.80 -1.73 -4.36
N GLN A 68 -6.58 -0.80 -5.27
CA GLN A 68 -6.41 0.58 -4.85
C GLN A 68 -7.73 1.10 -4.27
N ASP A 69 -7.65 1.66 -3.07
CA ASP A 69 -8.84 2.08 -2.34
C ASP A 69 -8.45 3.24 -1.45
N GLY A 70 -9.07 4.39 -1.67
CA GLY A 70 -8.77 5.58 -0.94
C GLY A 70 -8.10 6.63 -1.80
N LYS A 71 -7.47 7.58 -1.15
CA LYS A 71 -6.88 8.70 -1.86
C LYS A 71 -5.58 8.33 -2.52
N GLN A 72 -5.34 8.92 -3.68
CA GLN A 72 -4.05 8.87 -4.35
C GLN A 72 -3.60 10.29 -4.59
N LYS A 73 -2.33 10.56 -4.30
CA LYS A 73 -1.75 11.87 -4.54
C LYS A 73 -0.44 11.70 -5.27
N GLN A 74 -0.22 12.58 -6.24
CA GLN A 74 1.07 12.68 -6.89
C GLN A 74 1.59 14.09 -6.67
N TYR A 75 2.90 14.19 -6.51
CA TYR A 75 3.54 15.46 -6.14
C TYR A 75 4.57 15.85 -7.17
N TYR A 76 4.73 17.16 -7.35
CA TYR A 76 5.86 17.69 -8.07
C TYR A 76 7.11 17.61 -7.21
N GLU A 77 8.26 17.82 -7.83
CA GLU A 77 9.53 17.79 -7.09
C GLU A 77 9.62 18.88 -6.04
N ASP A 78 8.85 19.93 -6.15
CA ASP A 78 8.82 21.00 -5.15
C ASP A 78 7.88 20.69 -4.00
N GLY A 79 7.23 19.54 -4.01
CA GLY A 79 6.34 19.13 -2.93
C GLY A 79 4.90 19.50 -3.12
N LYS A 80 4.57 20.24 -4.15
CA LYS A 80 3.19 20.62 -4.40
C LYS A 80 2.42 19.46 -5.02
N VAL A 81 1.13 19.40 -4.73
CA VAL A 81 0.27 18.35 -5.27
C VAL A 81 0.08 18.57 -6.76
N LYS A 82 0.35 17.51 -7.54
CA LYS A 82 0.16 17.52 -8.98
C LYS A 82 -1.19 16.96 -9.37
N ILE A 83 -1.53 15.81 -8.81
CA ILE A 83 -2.78 15.12 -9.10
C ILE A 83 -3.28 14.54 -7.81
N GLU A 84 -4.58 14.60 -7.64
CA GLU A 84 -5.22 14.01 -6.47
C GLU A 84 -6.52 13.35 -6.94
N GLY A 85 -6.76 12.13 -6.45
CA GLY A 85 -7.97 11.41 -6.80
C GLY A 85 -8.35 10.43 -5.72
N THR A 86 -9.49 9.80 -5.89
CA THR A 86 -9.97 8.80 -4.96
C THR A 86 -10.37 7.56 -5.73
N PHE A 87 -9.95 6.41 -5.23
CA PHE A 87 -10.27 5.13 -5.84
C PHE A 87 -11.11 4.30 -4.90
N LYS A 88 -11.93 3.45 -5.46
CA LYS A 88 -12.73 2.52 -4.70
C LYS A 88 -12.73 1.19 -5.43
N ASN A 89 -12.05 0.20 -4.84
CA ASN A 89 -11.90 -1.14 -5.42
C ASN A 89 -11.20 -1.12 -6.77
N GLY A 90 -10.24 -0.23 -6.89
CA GLY A 90 -9.43 -0.18 -8.10
C GLY A 90 -9.66 0.96 -9.04
#